data_e5dfe0faafdb9a85986c351acbd8f0da
#
_entry.id   e5dfe0faafdb9a85986c351acbd8f0da
#
_cell.length_a   1.000
_cell.length_b   1.000
_cell.length_c   1.000
_cell.angle_alpha   90.00
_cell.angle_beta   90.00
_cell.angle_gamma   90.00
#
_symmetry.space_group_name_H-M   'P 1'
#
loop_
_entity.id
_entity.type
_entity.pdbx_description
1 polymer ?
#
loop_
_entity_poly.entity_id
_entity_poly.type
_entity_poly.pdbx_seq_one_letter_code
_entity_poly.pdbx_strand_id
1 'polypeptide(L)'
;MKRFSPEEVLKQGKTIITAHSACENTPPNSKEHISAAIASGAEMIEFDVRMANGELILSHDIPEDPSSCVTLRECFEMIAPEENLHMNIDVKTEGLIPHVMTLAGEYHLVGRIIFTGACNNDRALALSLGSDVWRSMWPGQEIPDGIQENLKDGSPFLNVAYCMITEEYNEQLLANGLGFSAWTVDKEYFLRLFLKMGISNITTRNPVLAMKLRKEIQNF
;
A
#
# COMPACT_ATOMS: atom_id res chain seq x y z
N MET A 1 -15.20 -8.78 -10.24
CA MET A 1 -14.00 -8.06 -9.77
C MET A 1 -13.33 -8.91 -8.70
N LYS A 2 -12.02 -9.19 -8.84
CA LYS A 2 -11.31 -10.04 -7.88
C LYS A 2 -10.90 -9.20 -6.66
N ARG A 3 -11.35 -9.60 -5.46
CA ARG A 3 -10.93 -8.98 -4.20
C ARG A 3 -9.43 -9.26 -4.00
N PHE A 4 -8.69 -8.29 -3.45
CA PHE A 4 -7.32 -8.50 -3.02
C PHE A 4 -7.26 -9.64 -1.98
N SER A 5 -6.36 -10.60 -2.19
CA SER A 5 -6.18 -11.74 -1.30
C SER A 5 -4.72 -11.85 -0.84
N PRO A 6 -4.40 -11.41 0.39
CA PRO A 6 -3.08 -11.60 0.96
C PRO A 6 -2.61 -13.05 1.00
N GLU A 7 -3.53 -13.98 1.26
CA GLU A 7 -3.24 -15.42 1.29
C GLU A 7 -2.77 -15.95 -0.06
N GLU A 8 -3.35 -15.48 -1.16
CA GLU A 8 -2.89 -15.85 -2.50
C GLU A 8 -1.48 -15.32 -2.77
N VAL A 9 -1.17 -14.09 -2.33
CA VAL A 9 0.16 -13.49 -2.46
C VAL A 9 1.20 -14.31 -1.71
N LEU A 10 0.97 -14.60 -0.44
CA LEU A 10 1.88 -15.40 0.39
C LEU A 10 2.06 -16.81 -0.18
N LYS A 11 0.98 -17.44 -0.66
CA LYS A 11 1.02 -18.79 -1.25
C LYS A 11 1.77 -18.85 -2.58
N GLN A 12 1.65 -17.83 -3.41
CA GLN A 12 2.30 -17.79 -4.73
C GLN A 12 3.77 -17.39 -4.64
N GLY A 13 4.19 -16.73 -3.56
CA GLY A 13 5.53 -16.17 -3.41
C GLY A 13 5.85 -15.05 -4.42
N LYS A 14 4.80 -14.49 -5.05
CA LYS A 14 4.93 -13.38 -6.00
C LYS A 14 4.91 -12.05 -5.23
N THR A 15 5.97 -11.28 -5.39
CA THR A 15 6.03 -9.93 -4.83
C THR A 15 5.05 -9.00 -5.55
N ILE A 16 4.18 -8.32 -4.81
CA ILE A 16 3.36 -7.23 -5.33
C ILE A 16 4.23 -6.00 -5.52
N ILE A 17 4.05 -5.29 -6.61
CA ILE A 17 4.65 -3.98 -6.81
C ILE A 17 3.59 -2.91 -6.62
N THR A 18 3.85 -2.04 -5.64
CA THR A 18 3.02 -0.86 -5.33
C THR A 18 3.73 0.40 -5.83
N ALA A 19 3.07 1.14 -6.72
CA ALA A 19 3.54 2.45 -7.15
C ALA A 19 3.28 3.47 -6.04
N HIS A 20 4.36 3.98 -5.41
CA HIS A 20 4.30 4.99 -4.36
C HIS A 20 3.92 6.36 -4.93
N SER A 21 3.36 7.24 -4.11
CA SER A 21 3.16 8.64 -4.47
C SER A 21 4.48 9.25 -5.00
N ALA A 22 4.39 10.07 -6.04
CA ALA A 22 5.53 10.57 -6.83
C ALA A 22 6.28 9.50 -7.66
N CYS A 23 5.64 8.37 -8.04
CA CYS A 23 6.30 7.40 -8.90
C CYS A 23 6.65 7.99 -10.28
N GLU A 24 7.72 7.44 -10.92
CA GLU A 24 8.19 7.86 -12.24
C GLU A 24 8.47 9.38 -12.34
N ASN A 25 8.94 9.97 -11.24
CA ASN A 25 9.27 11.41 -11.11
C ASN A 25 8.08 12.37 -11.29
N THR A 26 6.88 11.95 -11.03
CA THR A 26 5.69 12.82 -11.02
C THR A 26 5.58 13.61 -9.71
N PRO A 27 4.82 14.72 -9.67
CA PRO A 27 4.47 15.35 -8.41
C PRO A 27 3.73 14.39 -7.48
N PRO A 28 4.02 14.39 -6.15
CA PRO A 28 3.34 13.48 -5.22
C PRO A 28 1.83 13.75 -5.15
N ASN A 29 1.04 12.69 -4.99
CA ASN A 29 -0.41 12.78 -4.80
C ASN A 29 -1.16 13.58 -5.89
N SER A 30 -0.65 13.55 -7.13
CA SER A 30 -1.15 14.30 -8.29
C SER A 30 -1.86 13.40 -9.29
N LYS A 31 -2.58 13.99 -10.25
CA LYS A 31 -3.18 13.24 -11.38
C LYS A 31 -2.11 12.60 -12.27
N GLU A 32 -0.95 13.25 -12.39
CA GLU A 32 0.21 12.71 -13.10
C GLU A 32 0.75 11.45 -12.42
N HIS A 33 0.83 11.46 -11.08
CA HIS A 33 1.20 10.27 -10.31
C HIS A 33 0.22 9.12 -10.58
N ILE A 34 -1.10 9.37 -10.49
CA ILE A 34 -2.12 8.34 -10.72
C ILE A 34 -1.98 7.76 -12.14
N SER A 35 -1.83 8.63 -13.14
CA SER A 35 -1.64 8.22 -14.54
C SER A 35 -0.38 7.40 -14.75
N ALA A 36 0.74 7.81 -14.13
CA ALA A 36 2.02 7.09 -14.21
C ALA A 36 1.94 5.72 -13.52
N ALA A 37 1.29 5.64 -12.36
CA ALA A 37 1.06 4.38 -11.66
C ALA A 37 0.25 3.39 -12.51
N ILE A 38 -0.85 3.84 -13.13
CA ILE A 38 -1.66 3.05 -14.06
C ILE A 38 -0.79 2.56 -15.25
N ALA A 39 -0.04 3.47 -15.88
CA ALA A 39 0.79 3.15 -17.03
C ALA A 39 1.95 2.19 -16.71
N SER A 40 2.42 2.16 -15.46
CA SER A 40 3.53 1.29 -15.02
C SER A 40 3.18 -0.20 -15.02
N GLY A 41 1.88 -0.53 -14.97
CA GLY A 41 1.40 -1.90 -14.83
C GLY A 41 1.58 -2.48 -13.41
N ALA A 42 1.88 -1.65 -12.41
CA ALA A 42 1.91 -2.06 -11.00
C ALA A 42 0.55 -2.62 -10.56
N GLU A 43 0.55 -3.61 -9.67
CA GLU A 43 -0.69 -4.22 -9.18
C GLU A 43 -1.41 -3.34 -8.15
N MET A 44 -0.68 -2.41 -7.54
CA MET A 44 -1.22 -1.54 -6.50
C MET A 44 -0.66 -0.12 -6.67
N ILE A 45 -1.48 0.87 -6.35
CA ILE A 45 -1.09 2.27 -6.21
C ILE A 45 -1.20 2.68 -4.75
N GLU A 46 -0.25 3.45 -4.26
CA GLU A 46 -0.30 4.04 -2.92
C GLU A 46 -0.44 5.56 -3.04
N PHE A 47 -1.25 6.14 -2.19
CA PHE A 47 -1.40 7.58 -2.03
C PHE A 47 -1.87 7.95 -0.61
N ASP A 48 -1.51 9.16 -0.20
CA ASP A 48 -1.78 9.70 1.11
C ASP A 48 -3.17 10.36 1.15
N VAL A 49 -3.96 10.10 2.20
CA VAL A 49 -5.30 10.68 2.34
C VAL A 49 -5.46 11.43 3.64
N ARG A 50 -6.03 12.64 3.52
CA ARG A 50 -6.44 13.51 4.63
C ARG A 50 -7.86 14.00 4.44
N MET A 51 -8.45 14.46 5.55
CA MET A 51 -9.68 15.26 5.53
C MET A 51 -9.31 16.73 5.64
N ALA A 52 -9.79 17.57 4.71
CA ALA A 52 -9.66 19.00 4.79
C ALA A 52 -10.96 19.67 4.32
N ASN A 53 -11.45 20.66 5.08
CA ASN A 53 -12.69 21.38 4.77
C ASN A 53 -13.92 20.46 4.52
N GLY A 54 -13.94 19.27 5.14
CA GLY A 54 -15.02 18.29 4.97
C GLY A 54 -14.88 17.41 3.71
N GLU A 55 -13.77 17.50 2.98
CA GLU A 55 -13.48 16.72 1.79
C GLU A 55 -12.24 15.84 1.97
N LEU A 56 -12.25 14.63 1.38
CA LEU A 56 -11.09 13.75 1.33
C LEU A 56 -10.19 14.19 0.18
N ILE A 57 -8.97 14.56 0.52
CA ILE A 57 -7.94 15.03 -0.42
C ILE A 57 -6.69 14.15 -0.38
N LEU A 58 -5.92 14.16 -1.45
CA LEU A 58 -4.62 13.49 -1.53
C LEU A 58 -3.52 14.45 -1.07
N SER A 59 -2.94 14.19 0.11
CA SER A 59 -1.82 14.97 0.63
C SER A 59 -1.09 14.26 1.76
N HIS A 60 0.24 14.24 1.71
CA HIS A 60 1.09 13.71 2.80
C HIS A 60 1.07 14.64 4.02
N ASP A 61 1.26 15.94 3.83
CA ASP A 61 1.27 16.95 4.87
C ASP A 61 -0.04 17.76 4.87
N ILE A 62 -0.24 18.58 5.90
CA ILE A 62 -1.37 19.51 5.92
C ILE A 62 -1.09 20.59 4.86
N PRO A 63 -1.90 20.68 3.79
CA PRO A 63 -1.64 21.65 2.74
C PRO A 63 -2.00 23.07 3.19
N GLU A 64 -1.25 24.06 2.71
CA GLU A 64 -1.59 25.49 2.91
C GLU A 64 -2.90 25.84 2.21
N ASP A 65 -3.10 25.32 1.01
CA ASP A 65 -4.35 25.47 0.25
C ASP A 65 -4.93 24.08 -0.13
N PRO A 66 -5.91 23.57 0.63
CA PRO A 66 -6.56 22.30 0.32
C PRO A 66 -7.26 22.26 -1.03
N SER A 67 -7.69 23.40 -1.57
CA SER A 67 -8.38 23.46 -2.86
C SER A 67 -7.48 23.17 -4.06
N SER A 68 -6.16 23.23 -3.87
CA SER A 68 -5.16 22.86 -4.88
C SER A 68 -4.86 21.35 -4.94
N CYS A 69 -5.32 20.58 -3.95
CA CYS A 69 -5.08 19.15 -3.89
C CYS A 69 -6.07 18.37 -4.77
N VAL A 70 -5.61 17.24 -5.29
CA VAL A 70 -6.50 16.25 -5.93
C VAL A 70 -7.44 15.68 -4.86
N THR A 71 -8.73 15.61 -5.15
CA THR A 71 -9.68 14.98 -4.26
C THR A 71 -9.64 13.45 -4.39
N LEU A 72 -9.99 12.72 -3.32
CA LEU A 72 -10.11 11.27 -3.41
C LEU A 72 -11.18 10.85 -4.43
N ARG A 73 -12.21 11.67 -4.63
CA ARG A 73 -13.23 11.47 -5.66
C ARG A 73 -12.62 11.47 -7.06
N GLU A 74 -11.86 12.49 -7.41
CA GLU A 74 -11.16 12.56 -8.70
C GLU A 74 -10.18 11.38 -8.89
N CYS A 75 -9.47 10.97 -7.82
CA CYS A 75 -8.61 9.81 -7.83
C CYS A 75 -9.40 8.53 -8.15
N PHE A 76 -10.54 8.31 -7.50
CA PHE A 76 -11.39 7.14 -7.75
C PHE A 76 -11.99 7.13 -9.15
N GLU A 77 -12.36 8.29 -9.71
CA GLU A 77 -12.80 8.41 -11.10
C GLU A 77 -11.73 7.93 -12.10
N MET A 78 -10.47 8.25 -11.85
CA MET A 78 -9.35 7.81 -12.68
C MET A 78 -9.05 6.31 -12.52
N ILE A 79 -9.19 5.75 -11.31
CA ILE A 79 -8.84 4.36 -11.01
C ILE A 79 -9.99 3.38 -11.29
N ALA A 80 -11.23 3.82 -11.24
CA ALA A 80 -12.38 2.93 -11.39
C ALA A 80 -12.36 2.09 -12.68
N PRO A 81 -11.93 2.60 -13.85
CA PRO A 81 -11.83 1.81 -15.07
C PRO A 81 -10.77 0.70 -15.05
N GLU A 82 -9.78 0.79 -14.16
CA GLU A 82 -8.62 -0.10 -14.10
C GLU A 82 -8.92 -1.34 -13.22
N GLU A 83 -9.62 -2.33 -13.76
CA GLU A 83 -10.21 -3.45 -13.00
C GLU A 83 -9.24 -4.23 -12.10
N ASN A 84 -7.96 -4.29 -12.45
CA ASN A 84 -6.93 -5.07 -11.75
C ASN A 84 -6.04 -4.24 -10.82
N LEU A 85 -6.22 -2.92 -10.77
CA LEU A 85 -5.41 -2.04 -9.93
C LEU A 85 -6.02 -1.96 -8.53
N HIS A 86 -5.25 -2.33 -7.51
CA HIS A 86 -5.60 -2.18 -6.09
C HIS A 86 -5.06 -0.88 -5.53
N MET A 87 -5.54 -0.48 -4.37
CA MET A 87 -5.15 0.76 -3.72
C MET A 87 -4.67 0.50 -2.29
N ASN A 88 -3.49 1.02 -1.97
CA ASN A 88 -3.03 1.21 -0.61
C ASN A 88 -3.28 2.67 -0.22
N ILE A 89 -4.25 2.91 0.64
CA ILE A 89 -4.58 4.24 1.12
C ILE A 89 -3.87 4.48 2.45
N ASP A 90 -2.84 5.32 2.42
CA ASP A 90 -2.12 5.74 3.62
C ASP A 90 -2.88 6.88 4.30
N VAL A 91 -3.67 6.55 5.33
CA VAL A 91 -4.43 7.54 6.07
C VAL A 91 -3.55 8.29 7.06
N LYS A 92 -3.54 9.62 6.96
CA LYS A 92 -2.68 10.49 7.76
C LYS A 92 -3.30 10.94 9.08
N THR A 93 -4.57 10.61 9.30
CA THR A 93 -5.31 10.89 10.55
C THR A 93 -6.25 9.73 10.85
N GLU A 94 -6.49 9.48 12.14
CA GLU A 94 -7.46 8.46 12.59
C GLU A 94 -8.89 8.78 12.13
N GLY A 95 -9.74 7.76 12.04
CA GLY A 95 -11.16 7.89 11.78
C GLY A 95 -11.55 8.11 10.32
N LEU A 96 -10.62 8.05 9.35
CA LEU A 96 -10.94 8.28 7.94
C LEU A 96 -11.54 7.07 7.21
N ILE A 97 -11.32 5.85 7.71
CA ILE A 97 -11.77 4.61 7.04
C ILE A 97 -13.25 4.65 6.65
N PRO A 98 -14.23 5.01 7.52
CA PRO A 98 -15.64 5.04 7.13
C PRO A 98 -15.93 6.00 5.98
N HIS A 99 -15.29 7.17 5.98
CA HIS A 99 -15.46 8.18 4.94
C HIS A 99 -14.92 7.71 3.59
N VAL A 100 -13.72 7.13 3.59
CA VAL A 100 -13.10 6.53 2.40
C VAL A 100 -13.97 5.40 1.86
N MET A 101 -14.42 4.48 2.71
CA MET A 101 -15.22 3.32 2.30
C MET A 101 -16.62 3.70 1.80
N THR A 102 -17.22 4.76 2.36
CA THR A 102 -18.48 5.32 1.84
C THR A 102 -18.29 5.82 0.40
N LEU A 103 -17.26 6.62 0.17
CA LEU A 103 -16.95 7.12 -1.17
C LEU A 103 -16.58 5.96 -2.12
N ALA A 104 -15.79 4.98 -1.67
CA ALA A 104 -15.43 3.80 -2.47
C ALA A 104 -16.65 2.99 -2.91
N GLY A 105 -17.71 2.96 -2.08
CA GLY A 105 -18.98 2.33 -2.43
C GLY A 105 -19.65 2.95 -3.64
N GLU A 106 -19.58 4.28 -3.80
CA GLU A 106 -20.13 5.01 -4.94
C GLU A 106 -19.47 4.60 -6.27
N TYR A 107 -18.20 4.21 -6.23
CA TYR A 107 -17.38 3.80 -7.39
C TYR A 107 -17.20 2.28 -7.54
N HIS A 108 -17.83 1.47 -6.68
CA HIS A 108 -17.68 0.02 -6.64
C HIS A 108 -16.24 -0.46 -6.38
N LEU A 109 -15.47 0.27 -5.57
CA LEU A 109 -14.04 0.04 -5.31
C LEU A 109 -13.73 -0.66 -3.98
N VAL A 110 -14.75 -0.92 -3.14
CA VAL A 110 -14.61 -1.46 -1.77
C VAL A 110 -13.64 -2.65 -1.67
N GLY A 111 -13.75 -3.64 -2.55
CA GLY A 111 -12.88 -4.84 -2.53
C GLY A 111 -11.46 -4.63 -3.06
N ARG A 112 -11.08 -3.41 -3.43
CA ARG A 112 -9.79 -3.07 -4.04
C ARG A 112 -8.89 -2.23 -3.13
N ILE A 113 -9.34 -1.92 -1.91
CA ILE A 113 -8.66 -1.03 -0.97
C ILE A 113 -8.06 -1.83 0.17
N ILE A 114 -6.84 -1.49 0.54
CA ILE A 114 -6.24 -1.74 1.84
C ILE A 114 -5.79 -0.41 2.46
N PHE A 115 -5.61 -0.38 3.77
CA PHE A 115 -5.19 0.80 4.50
C PHE A 115 -3.84 0.62 5.18
N THR A 116 -3.08 1.70 5.24
CA THR A 116 -1.86 1.86 6.05
C THR A 116 -1.88 3.21 6.77
N GLY A 117 -0.84 3.51 7.57
CA GLY A 117 -0.69 4.79 8.26
C GLY A 117 -1.34 4.85 9.63
N ALA A 118 -2.08 5.91 9.92
CA ALA A 118 -2.65 6.20 11.24
C ALA A 118 -3.94 5.39 11.53
N CYS A 119 -3.94 4.08 11.24
CA CYS A 119 -5.13 3.24 11.40
C CYS A 119 -4.85 1.83 11.93
N ASN A 120 -3.71 1.60 12.57
CA ASN A 120 -3.33 0.28 13.08
C ASN A 120 -4.39 -0.38 14.00
N ASN A 121 -5.17 0.43 14.72
CA ASN A 121 -6.20 -0.05 15.64
C ASN A 121 -7.58 -0.25 14.97
N ASP A 122 -7.73 0.13 13.70
CA ASP A 122 -9.02 0.16 13.00
C ASP A 122 -9.26 -1.08 12.14
N ARG A 123 -8.41 -2.12 12.24
CA ARG A 123 -8.52 -3.29 11.38
C ARG A 123 -9.88 -3.98 11.45
N ALA A 124 -10.42 -4.18 12.65
CA ALA A 124 -11.75 -4.80 12.81
C ALA A 124 -12.86 -3.98 12.10
N LEU A 125 -12.77 -2.64 12.16
CA LEU A 125 -13.66 -1.75 11.44
C LEU A 125 -13.47 -1.89 9.91
N ALA A 126 -12.22 -1.87 9.42
CA ALA A 126 -11.93 -2.02 7.99
C ALA A 126 -12.49 -3.34 7.44
N LEU A 127 -12.27 -4.46 8.16
CA LEU A 127 -12.81 -5.78 7.79
C LEU A 127 -14.34 -5.79 7.71
N SER A 128 -15.03 -5.14 8.65
CA SER A 128 -16.50 -5.02 8.65
C SER A 128 -17.04 -4.24 7.45
N LEU A 129 -16.21 -3.35 6.90
CA LEU A 129 -16.51 -2.52 5.73
C LEU A 129 -16.00 -3.15 4.40
N GLY A 130 -15.37 -4.33 4.45
CA GLY A 130 -14.92 -5.07 3.27
C GLY A 130 -13.51 -4.72 2.78
N SER A 131 -12.68 -4.13 3.64
CA SER A 131 -11.27 -3.80 3.41
C SER A 131 -10.38 -4.48 4.45
N ASP A 132 -9.08 -4.17 4.49
CA ASP A 132 -8.12 -4.61 5.50
C ASP A 132 -7.14 -3.49 5.87
N VAL A 133 -6.41 -3.66 6.97
CA VAL A 133 -5.33 -2.79 7.41
C VAL A 133 -4.03 -3.59 7.47
N TRP A 134 -2.99 -3.11 6.80
CA TRP A 134 -1.63 -3.59 7.00
C TRP A 134 -0.96 -2.74 8.07
N ARG A 135 -0.55 -3.39 9.16
CA ARG A 135 0.02 -2.71 10.32
C ARG A 135 1.26 -1.93 9.93
N SER A 136 1.21 -0.61 10.08
CA SER A 136 2.36 0.27 9.85
C SER A 136 3.27 0.30 11.07
N MET A 137 4.59 0.19 10.82
CA MET A 137 5.65 0.35 11.81
C MET A 137 6.72 1.30 11.29
N TRP A 138 7.27 2.07 12.21
CA TRP A 138 8.28 3.10 11.92
C TRP A 138 9.63 2.75 12.56
N PRO A 139 10.75 3.31 12.06
CA PRO A 139 12.06 3.13 12.66
C PRO A 139 12.04 3.46 14.15
N GLY A 140 12.66 2.58 14.96
CA GLY A 140 12.65 2.66 16.42
C GLY A 140 11.61 1.77 17.11
N GLN A 141 10.72 1.13 16.35
CA GLN A 141 9.83 0.07 16.86
C GLN A 141 10.47 -1.30 16.60
N GLU A 142 10.16 -2.28 17.44
CA GLU A 142 10.73 -3.61 17.37
C GLU A 142 9.88 -4.54 16.49
N ILE A 143 10.47 -5.14 15.47
CA ILE A 143 9.76 -6.07 14.56
C ILE A 143 9.09 -7.25 15.30
N PRO A 144 9.72 -7.89 16.30
CA PRO A 144 9.05 -8.95 17.07
C PRO A 144 7.73 -8.53 17.70
N ASP A 145 7.61 -7.30 18.20
CA ASP A 145 6.35 -6.78 18.76
C ASP A 145 5.27 -6.67 17.68
N GLY A 146 5.65 -6.19 16.50
CA GLY A 146 4.76 -6.13 15.33
C GLY A 146 4.28 -7.51 14.89
N ILE A 147 5.15 -8.52 14.89
CA ILE A 147 4.78 -9.91 14.59
C ILE A 147 3.71 -10.40 15.58
N GLN A 148 3.92 -10.17 16.89
CA GLN A 148 2.96 -10.60 17.92
C GLN A 148 1.59 -9.91 17.75
N GLU A 149 1.58 -8.62 17.47
CA GLU A 149 0.34 -7.88 17.24
C GLU A 149 -0.39 -8.36 15.97
N ASN A 150 0.34 -8.66 14.88
CA ASN A 150 -0.26 -9.22 13.66
C ASN A 150 -0.84 -10.63 13.87
N LEU A 151 -0.15 -11.46 14.64
CA LEU A 151 -0.66 -12.79 15.00
C LEU A 151 -1.94 -12.70 15.85
N LYS A 152 -2.03 -11.69 16.73
CA LYS A 152 -3.18 -11.46 17.60
C LYS A 152 -4.41 -10.98 16.85
N ASP A 153 -4.25 -10.05 15.91
CA ASP A 153 -5.36 -9.45 15.17
C ASP A 153 -5.57 -10.06 13.76
N GLY A 154 -4.64 -10.92 13.32
CA GLY A 154 -4.67 -11.60 12.03
C GLY A 154 -4.32 -10.70 10.84
N SER A 155 -3.66 -9.53 11.05
CA SER A 155 -3.17 -8.69 9.96
C SER A 155 -2.11 -9.45 9.14
N PRO A 156 -2.24 -9.54 7.81
CA PRO A 156 -1.38 -10.41 7.01
C PRO A 156 0.01 -9.85 6.77
N PHE A 157 0.15 -8.51 6.81
CA PHE A 157 1.42 -7.85 6.48
C PHE A 157 1.83 -6.83 7.54
N LEU A 158 3.16 -6.76 7.78
CA LEU A 158 3.81 -5.63 8.44
C LEU A 158 4.29 -4.64 7.37
N ASN A 159 3.75 -3.42 7.39
CA ASN A 159 4.12 -2.33 6.51
C ASN A 159 5.22 -1.50 7.17
N VAL A 160 6.49 -1.65 6.73
CA VAL A 160 7.67 -1.15 7.42
C VAL A 160 8.63 -0.39 6.51
N ALA A 161 9.39 0.54 7.07
CA ALA A 161 10.51 1.14 6.36
C ALA A 161 11.51 0.04 5.97
N TYR A 162 11.97 0.05 4.72
CA TYR A 162 12.81 -1.01 4.16
C TYR A 162 14.10 -1.27 4.96
N CYS A 163 14.62 -0.27 5.67
CA CYS A 163 15.82 -0.41 6.50
C CYS A 163 15.60 -1.25 7.77
N MET A 164 14.36 -1.57 8.13
CA MET A 164 14.01 -2.45 9.27
C MET A 164 14.00 -3.93 8.87
N ILE A 165 14.06 -4.25 7.58
CA ILE A 165 13.93 -5.62 7.06
C ILE A 165 15.28 -6.31 7.08
N THR A 166 15.33 -7.48 7.72
CA THR A 166 16.44 -8.44 7.65
C THR A 166 15.96 -9.77 7.08
N GLU A 167 16.87 -10.60 6.60
CA GLU A 167 16.55 -11.95 6.14
C GLU A 167 15.92 -12.78 7.27
N GLU A 168 16.49 -12.70 8.47
CA GLU A 168 15.97 -13.38 9.67
C GLU A 168 14.53 -13.00 9.99
N TYR A 169 14.19 -11.70 10.01
CA TYR A 169 12.83 -11.27 10.27
C TYR A 169 11.86 -11.66 9.14
N ASN A 170 12.32 -11.67 7.90
CA ASN A 170 11.50 -12.14 6.78
C ASN A 170 11.18 -13.64 6.91
N GLU A 171 12.16 -14.46 7.25
CA GLU A 171 11.97 -15.88 7.53
C GLU A 171 10.99 -16.11 8.69
N GLN A 172 11.12 -15.34 9.78
CA GLN A 172 10.20 -15.41 10.93
C GLN A 172 8.75 -15.08 10.53
N LEU A 173 8.55 -14.02 9.75
CA LEU A 173 7.22 -13.65 9.26
C LEU A 173 6.62 -14.74 8.39
N LEU A 174 7.35 -15.22 7.39
CA LEU A 174 6.89 -16.27 6.47
C LEU A 174 6.58 -17.57 7.21
N ALA A 175 7.38 -17.96 8.20
CA ALA A 175 7.13 -19.13 9.04
C ALA A 175 5.82 -19.04 9.85
N ASN A 176 5.35 -17.82 10.11
CA ASN A 176 4.06 -17.53 10.78
C ASN A 176 2.92 -17.23 9.81
N GLY A 177 3.11 -17.41 8.49
CA GLY A 177 2.10 -17.09 7.48
C GLY A 177 1.86 -15.60 7.29
N LEU A 178 2.82 -14.76 7.66
CA LEU A 178 2.81 -13.31 7.53
C LEU A 178 3.82 -12.87 6.46
N GLY A 179 3.79 -11.60 6.08
CA GLY A 179 4.75 -11.03 5.14
C GLY A 179 5.10 -9.57 5.43
N PHE A 180 6.15 -9.09 4.76
CA PHE A 180 6.49 -7.67 4.75
C PHE A 180 5.83 -6.93 3.58
N SER A 181 5.38 -5.70 3.86
CA SER A 181 5.17 -4.62 2.90
C SER A 181 6.27 -3.58 3.14
N ALA A 182 7.23 -3.49 2.22
CA ALA A 182 8.42 -2.64 2.36
C ALA A 182 8.23 -1.28 1.69
N TRP A 183 8.50 -0.18 2.39
CA TRP A 183 8.46 1.19 1.86
C TRP A 183 9.68 2.02 2.31
N THR A 184 10.18 2.99 1.57
CA THR A 184 10.06 3.14 0.12
C THR A 184 11.33 2.64 -0.52
N VAL A 185 11.24 1.68 -1.43
CA VAL A 185 12.40 0.96 -1.98
C VAL A 185 12.70 1.45 -3.40
N ASP A 186 13.56 2.45 -3.53
CA ASP A 186 13.80 3.12 -4.81
C ASP A 186 15.11 2.69 -5.50
N LYS A 187 16.08 2.17 -4.73
CA LYS A 187 17.38 1.77 -5.29
C LYS A 187 17.32 0.37 -5.89
N GLU A 188 17.80 0.20 -7.13
CA GLU A 188 17.82 -1.08 -7.82
C GLU A 188 18.45 -2.21 -6.99
N TYR A 189 19.53 -1.91 -6.24
CA TYR A 189 20.17 -2.88 -5.36
C TYR A 189 19.17 -3.49 -4.35
N PHE A 190 18.38 -2.66 -3.66
CA PHE A 190 17.40 -3.13 -2.68
C PHE A 190 16.19 -3.77 -3.36
N LEU A 191 15.75 -3.27 -4.52
CA LEU A 191 14.71 -3.94 -5.31
C LEU A 191 15.12 -5.38 -5.65
N ARG A 192 16.33 -5.58 -6.17
CA ARG A 192 16.85 -6.92 -6.48
C ARG A 192 16.97 -7.80 -5.24
N LEU A 193 17.48 -7.25 -4.13
CA LEU A 193 17.62 -7.98 -2.86
C LEU A 193 16.26 -8.46 -2.37
N PHE A 194 15.29 -7.57 -2.26
CA PHE A 194 13.97 -7.89 -1.69
C PHE A 194 13.12 -8.78 -2.61
N LEU A 195 13.26 -8.65 -3.92
CA LEU A 195 12.67 -9.60 -4.86
C LEU A 195 13.24 -11.02 -4.69
N LYS A 196 14.56 -11.16 -4.45
CA LYS A 196 15.18 -12.46 -4.14
C LYS A 196 14.74 -13.02 -2.79
N MET A 197 14.57 -12.17 -1.79
CA MET A 197 14.07 -12.56 -0.47
C MET A 197 12.57 -12.92 -0.47
N GLY A 198 11.86 -12.65 -1.57
CA GLY A 198 10.42 -12.91 -1.65
C GLY A 198 9.59 -12.00 -0.74
N ILE A 199 10.01 -10.73 -0.54
CA ILE A 199 9.21 -9.75 0.19
C ILE A 199 7.83 -9.63 -0.47
N SER A 200 6.77 -9.70 0.32
CA SER A 200 5.41 -9.86 -0.19
C SER A 200 4.88 -8.65 -0.95
N ASN A 201 5.25 -7.44 -0.51
CA ASN A 201 4.94 -6.20 -1.20
C ASN A 201 6.12 -5.23 -1.18
N ILE A 202 6.39 -4.58 -2.29
CA ILE A 202 7.40 -3.53 -2.42
C ILE A 202 6.74 -2.25 -2.94
N THR A 203 6.72 -1.22 -2.10
CA THR A 203 6.28 0.14 -2.45
C THR A 203 7.48 0.94 -2.93
N THR A 204 7.41 1.46 -4.16
CA THR A 204 8.55 2.11 -4.84
C THR A 204 8.11 3.29 -5.72
N ARG A 205 9.00 4.29 -5.86
CA ARG A 205 8.85 5.36 -6.86
C ARG A 205 9.28 4.94 -8.27
N ASN A 206 9.88 3.75 -8.42
CA ASN A 206 10.34 3.21 -9.69
C ASN A 206 9.58 1.93 -10.08
N PRO A 207 8.23 1.95 -10.19
CA PRO A 207 7.44 0.75 -10.42
C PRO A 207 7.77 0.07 -11.76
N VAL A 208 8.05 0.81 -12.82
CA VAL A 208 8.47 0.24 -14.13
C VAL A 208 9.73 -0.59 -13.99
N LEU A 209 10.74 -0.08 -13.27
CA LEU A 209 11.97 -0.82 -12.98
C LEU A 209 11.68 -2.05 -12.11
N ALA A 210 10.90 -1.89 -11.05
CA ALA A 210 10.58 -2.99 -10.14
C ALA A 210 9.83 -4.14 -10.86
N MET A 211 8.87 -3.82 -11.72
CA MET A 211 8.14 -4.79 -12.56
C MET A 211 9.09 -5.56 -13.49
N LYS A 212 10.01 -4.86 -14.15
CA LYS A 212 11.04 -5.48 -14.99
C LYS A 212 11.93 -6.44 -14.20
N LEU A 213 12.45 -5.99 -13.05
CA LEU A 213 13.31 -6.80 -12.19
C LEU A 213 12.60 -8.02 -11.62
N ARG A 214 11.32 -7.89 -11.26
CA ARG A 214 10.51 -9.01 -10.80
C ARG A 214 10.37 -10.08 -11.87
N LYS A 215 10.09 -9.69 -13.12
CA LYS A 215 10.03 -10.62 -14.24
C LYS A 215 11.35 -11.36 -14.45
N GLU A 216 12.49 -10.67 -14.29
CA GLU A 216 13.82 -11.28 -14.40
C GLU A 216 14.13 -12.28 -13.27
N ILE A 217 13.69 -11.98 -12.02
CA ILE A 217 14.10 -12.70 -10.81
C ILE A 217 13.10 -13.78 -10.42
N GLN A 218 11.82 -13.50 -10.49
CA GLN A 218 10.73 -14.37 -10.02
C GLN A 218 9.97 -15.06 -11.16
N ASN A 219 10.24 -14.73 -12.42
CA ASN A 219 9.57 -15.28 -13.61
C ASN A 219 8.03 -15.04 -13.65
N PHE A 220 7.56 -13.91 -13.07
CA PHE A 220 6.15 -13.47 -13.08
C PHE A 220 5.91 -12.27 -13.98
#